data_9a5433da438e229ec8fa29dd14164f85
#
_entry.id   9a5433da438e229ec8fa29dd14164f85
#
_cell.length_a   1.000
_cell.length_b   1.000
_cell.length_c   1.000
_cell.angle_alpha   90.00
_cell.angle_beta   90.00
_cell.angle_gamma   90.00
#
_symmetry.space_group_name_H-M   'P 1'
#
loop_
_entity.id
_entity.type
_entity.pdbx_description
1 polymer ?
#
loop_
_entity_poly.entity_id
_entity_poly.type
_entity_poly.pdbx_seq_one_letter_code
_entity_poly.pdbx_strand_id
1 'polypeptide(L)'
;MGKSKCLLYTAFFSVIIIKLFMSYRSGMYLLSMEKSTAVHVPMTLVLGYMRSGSSLTADIIRCNHGDFYIFEPLHGLIELSIKQNSPVRFLNGTRIRIAQDDRNINNMMADMLYNWFTCDFRQIDLLSLSNEFIHIFTPEHDTYFNCLRGLRMKSALIRTIDKCLHILEERCKIANSRIYKTIRLPMASVSKLLERLPSLKVVHLIRDPRAILQSQLVEGLADKIKFSNISNLTCTQMHNDVIDMKSLVVNYPGRLQRLVYENLAVHPIEVSKKLYNFLNARFDRNVEGFVNYLTTGPVSKCNYCTNRGNSSYNAFKWIKTIRPTYHRIVDQHCREIYREIGYRQLSFNDLKSRKNTWNPNAYQRSVSL
;
A
#
# COMPACT_ATOMS: atom_id res chain seq x y z
N MET A 1 8.06 48.90 -13.07
CA MET A 1 7.17 50.05 -13.15
C MET A 1 5.79 49.50 -13.39
N GLY A 2 4.81 49.49 -12.61
CA GLY A 2 4.29 50.34 -11.59
C GLY A 2 2.78 50.42 -11.77
N LYS A 3 2.04 50.18 -10.66
CA LYS A 3 0.62 50.52 -10.46
C LYS A 3 -0.44 49.54 -11.00
N SER A 4 -0.95 48.69 -10.10
CA SER A 4 -2.39 48.62 -9.82
C SER A 4 -2.63 47.78 -8.53
N LYS A 5 -2.39 48.38 -7.39
CA LYS A 5 -2.92 47.93 -6.09
C LYS A 5 -3.76 49.09 -5.58
N CYS A 6 -5.05 49.10 -5.79
CA CYS A 6 -5.99 49.93 -5.02
C CYS A 6 -7.42 49.85 -5.63
N LEU A 7 -8.11 48.71 -5.57
CA LEU A 7 -9.56 48.66 -5.87
C LEU A 7 -10.27 47.42 -5.27
N LEU A 8 -9.68 46.78 -4.28
CA LEU A 8 -10.28 45.60 -3.64
C LEU A 8 -10.68 45.78 -2.16
N TYR A 9 -10.51 46.97 -1.61
CA TYR A 9 -10.81 47.21 -0.17
C TYR A 9 -12.20 47.81 0.12
N THR A 10 -12.88 48.42 -0.86
CA THR A 10 -14.19 49.05 -0.63
C THR A 10 -15.39 48.13 -0.78
N ALA A 11 -15.27 46.98 -1.47
CA ALA A 11 -16.37 46.03 -1.62
C ALA A 11 -16.54 45.10 -0.41
N PHE A 12 -15.49 44.88 0.38
CA PHE A 12 -15.53 43.97 1.52
C PHE A 12 -16.23 44.54 2.76
N PHE A 13 -16.19 45.85 2.97
CA PHE A 13 -16.82 46.51 4.12
C PHE A 13 -18.34 46.65 4.00
N SER A 14 -18.87 46.79 2.81
CA SER A 14 -20.33 46.91 2.58
C SER A 14 -21.09 45.60 2.81
N VAL A 15 -20.46 44.45 2.56
CA VAL A 15 -21.11 43.13 2.73
C VAL A 15 -21.18 42.71 4.21
N ILE A 16 -20.22 43.16 5.01
CA ILE A 16 -20.18 42.83 6.47
C ILE A 16 -21.26 43.63 7.21
N ILE A 17 -21.49 44.91 6.85
CA ILE A 17 -22.48 45.75 7.50
C ILE A 17 -23.90 45.31 7.17
N ILE A 18 -24.15 44.84 5.98
CA ILE A 18 -25.50 44.32 5.59
C ILE A 18 -25.80 43.01 6.31
N LYS A 19 -24.87 42.12 6.54
CA LYS A 19 -25.03 40.88 7.32
C LYS A 19 -25.29 41.13 8.81
N LEU A 20 -24.70 42.17 9.39
CA LEU A 20 -24.91 42.55 10.78
C LEU A 20 -26.28 43.19 11.01
N PHE A 21 -26.82 43.91 10.03
CA PHE A 21 -28.14 44.58 10.13
C PHE A 21 -29.35 43.64 9.92
N MET A 22 -29.15 42.55 9.16
CA MET A 22 -30.20 41.51 9.00
C MET A 22 -30.27 40.54 10.19
N SER A 23 -29.22 40.41 10.98
CA SER A 23 -29.17 39.53 12.16
C SER A 23 -29.92 40.14 13.38
N TYR A 24 -30.18 41.46 13.39
CA TYR A 24 -30.81 42.14 14.51
C TYR A 24 -32.35 42.19 14.44
N ARG A 25 -32.96 41.73 13.34
CA ARG A 25 -34.41 41.85 13.12
C ARG A 25 -35.22 40.55 13.18
N SER A 26 -34.59 39.42 13.39
CA SER A 26 -35.34 38.17 13.59
C SER A 26 -34.70 37.39 14.75
N GLY A 27 -35.24 37.56 15.93
CA GLY A 27 -34.90 36.77 17.13
C GLY A 27 -35.29 35.30 16.99
N MET A 28 -34.68 34.60 16.08
CA MET A 28 -34.77 33.16 15.99
C MET A 28 -33.38 32.63 15.62
N TYR A 29 -32.58 32.30 16.64
CA TYR A 29 -31.39 31.48 16.45
C TYR A 29 -31.82 30.08 16.00
N LEU A 30 -32.00 29.88 14.71
CA LEU A 30 -31.88 28.56 14.11
C LEU A 30 -30.36 28.20 14.23
N LEU A 31 -30.04 27.42 15.26
CA LEU A 31 -28.82 26.63 15.28
C LEU A 31 -28.91 25.70 14.05
N SER A 32 -28.45 26.18 12.90
CA SER A 32 -28.05 25.30 11.85
C SER A 32 -26.87 24.51 12.40
N MET A 33 -27.13 23.30 12.83
CA MET A 33 -26.09 22.30 12.90
C MET A 33 -25.54 22.18 11.48
N GLU A 34 -24.54 22.99 11.13
CA GLU A 34 -23.61 22.62 10.09
C GLU A 34 -23.03 21.26 10.52
N LYS A 35 -23.58 20.19 9.98
CA LYS A 35 -22.86 18.94 9.87
C LYS A 35 -21.58 19.33 9.11
N SER A 36 -20.52 19.61 9.86
CA SER A 36 -19.19 19.57 9.33
C SER A 36 -19.08 18.19 8.68
N THR A 37 -19.19 18.15 7.37
CA THR A 37 -18.79 16.99 6.61
C THR A 37 -17.27 16.94 6.78
N ALA A 38 -16.84 16.25 7.82
CA ALA A 38 -15.41 15.98 8.01
C ALA A 38 -14.92 15.40 6.68
N VAL A 39 -14.14 16.18 5.94
CA VAL A 39 -13.55 15.71 4.68
C VAL A 39 -12.65 14.55 5.06
N HIS A 40 -13.16 13.36 4.91
CA HIS A 40 -12.39 12.15 5.20
C HIS A 40 -11.30 12.01 4.14
N VAL A 41 -10.04 12.21 4.55
CA VAL A 41 -8.88 12.02 3.68
C VAL A 41 -8.95 10.60 3.09
N PRO A 42 -8.88 10.44 1.75
CA PRO A 42 -8.85 9.14 1.12
C PRO A 42 -7.67 8.31 1.64
N MET A 43 -7.93 7.04 1.95
CA MET A 43 -6.93 6.11 2.47
C MET A 43 -6.87 4.87 1.57
N THR A 44 -5.66 4.46 1.19
CA THR A 44 -5.43 3.29 0.34
C THR A 44 -4.40 2.35 0.94
N LEU A 45 -4.77 1.09 1.10
CA LEU A 45 -3.85 0.02 1.44
C LEU A 45 -3.61 -0.87 0.22
N VAL A 46 -2.36 -0.93 -0.24
CA VAL A 46 -1.93 -1.92 -1.25
C VAL A 46 -1.39 -3.14 -0.52
N LEU A 47 -2.14 -4.21 -0.56
CA LEU A 47 -1.80 -5.49 0.05
C LEU A 47 -1.40 -6.49 -1.02
N GLY A 48 -0.26 -7.13 -0.89
CA GLY A 48 0.23 -8.14 -1.83
C GLY A 48 1.23 -9.07 -1.20
N TYR A 49 2.02 -9.73 -2.04
CA TYR A 49 3.05 -10.68 -1.63
C TYR A 49 4.43 -10.21 -2.09
N MET A 50 5.48 -10.72 -1.45
CA MET A 50 6.85 -10.43 -1.88
C MET A 50 7.03 -10.82 -3.36
N ARG A 51 7.45 -9.88 -4.19
CA ARG A 51 7.62 -10.02 -5.66
C ARG A 51 6.31 -10.14 -6.46
N SER A 52 5.17 -9.76 -5.91
CA SER A 52 3.89 -9.72 -6.64
C SER A 52 3.74 -8.51 -7.58
N GLY A 53 4.60 -7.49 -7.49
CA GLY A 53 4.47 -6.23 -8.23
C GLY A 53 3.82 -5.11 -7.42
N SER A 54 3.71 -5.28 -6.10
CA SER A 54 3.08 -4.32 -5.19
C SER A 54 3.74 -2.94 -5.20
N SER A 55 5.06 -2.85 -5.43
CA SER A 55 5.74 -1.56 -5.58
C SER A 55 5.31 -0.81 -6.85
N LEU A 56 5.23 -1.50 -7.99
CA LEU A 56 4.70 -0.89 -9.23
C LEU A 56 3.26 -0.39 -9.05
N THR A 57 2.41 -1.20 -8.42
CA THR A 57 1.03 -0.82 -8.13
C THR A 57 0.96 0.41 -7.24
N ALA A 58 1.77 0.46 -6.17
CA ALA A 58 1.83 1.61 -5.27
C ALA A 58 2.35 2.86 -5.98
N ASP A 59 3.39 2.75 -6.82
CA ASP A 59 3.92 3.88 -7.59
C ASP A 59 2.89 4.44 -8.58
N ILE A 60 2.10 3.57 -9.22
CA ILE A 60 0.99 4.02 -10.08
C ILE A 60 -0.05 4.80 -9.25
N ILE A 61 -0.43 4.32 -8.07
CA ILE A 61 -1.46 4.96 -7.23
C ILE A 61 -0.98 6.31 -6.68
N ARG A 62 0.29 6.40 -6.22
CA ARG A 62 0.86 7.61 -5.61
C ARG A 62 1.40 8.64 -6.60
N CYS A 63 1.01 8.55 -7.87
CA CYS A 63 1.50 9.47 -8.91
C CYS A 63 1.10 10.94 -8.66
N ASN A 64 0.08 11.21 -7.85
CA ASN A 64 -0.40 12.55 -7.58
C ASN A 64 0.48 13.27 -6.54
N HIS A 65 0.78 14.55 -6.81
CA HIS A 65 1.48 15.38 -5.82
C HIS A 65 0.60 15.62 -4.59
N GLY A 66 1.23 15.57 -3.42
CA GLY A 66 0.55 15.84 -2.14
C GLY A 66 0.03 14.61 -1.43
N ASP A 67 0.28 13.41 -1.95
CA ASP A 67 -0.02 12.15 -1.25
C ASP A 67 1.02 11.88 -0.14
N PHE A 68 0.57 11.27 0.96
CA PHE A 68 1.44 10.74 2.00
C PHE A 68 1.59 9.23 1.80
N TYR A 69 2.78 8.82 1.39
CA TYR A 69 3.08 7.41 1.11
C TYR A 69 4.12 6.85 2.06
N ILE A 70 3.93 5.62 2.54
CA ILE A 70 4.95 4.84 3.25
C ILE A 70 5.06 3.44 2.63
N PHE A 71 6.29 3.10 2.27
CA PHE A 71 6.67 1.77 1.80
C PHE A 71 6.89 0.84 3.00
N GLU A 72 6.17 -0.27 3.06
CA GLU A 72 6.34 -1.33 4.08
C GLU A 72 6.31 -0.82 5.53
N PRO A 73 5.25 -0.11 5.97
CA PRO A 73 5.18 0.47 7.32
C PRO A 73 5.29 -0.56 8.45
N LEU A 74 5.10 -1.84 8.17
CA LEU A 74 5.21 -2.95 9.12
C LEU A 74 6.59 -3.62 9.13
N HIS A 75 7.56 -3.16 8.32
CA HIS A 75 8.86 -3.81 8.18
C HIS A 75 9.60 -3.90 9.52
N GLY A 76 9.68 -2.80 10.27
CA GLY A 76 10.37 -2.75 11.56
C GLY A 76 9.73 -3.67 12.61
N LEU A 77 8.40 -3.71 12.67
CA LEU A 77 7.69 -4.60 13.59
C LEU A 77 7.97 -6.08 13.31
N ILE A 78 7.95 -6.48 12.04
CA ILE A 78 8.25 -7.87 11.66
C ILE A 78 9.73 -8.20 11.92
N GLU A 79 10.64 -7.27 11.66
CA GLU A 79 12.05 -7.45 12.00
C GLU A 79 12.25 -7.72 13.50
N LEU A 80 11.54 -6.99 14.36
CA LEU A 80 11.56 -7.20 15.81
C LEU A 80 10.93 -8.54 16.23
N SER A 81 9.86 -8.97 15.55
CA SER A 81 9.20 -10.25 15.85
C SER A 81 10.08 -11.46 15.54
N ILE A 82 10.90 -11.37 14.50
CA ILE A 82 11.86 -12.42 14.11
C ILE A 82 13.04 -12.46 15.07
N LYS A 83 13.49 -11.31 15.56
CA LYS A 83 14.55 -11.20 16.57
C LYS A 83 14.00 -11.54 17.95
N GLN A 84 13.89 -12.83 18.26
CA GLN A 84 13.47 -13.36 19.55
C GLN A 84 14.15 -12.59 20.70
N ASN A 85 13.37 -12.09 21.65
CA ASN A 85 13.77 -11.30 22.83
C ASN A 85 13.93 -9.77 22.65
N SER A 86 13.73 -9.20 21.48
CA SER A 86 13.75 -7.74 21.34
C SER A 86 12.36 -7.15 21.56
N PRO A 87 12.12 -6.34 22.61
CA PRO A 87 10.82 -5.72 22.83
C PRO A 87 10.56 -4.63 21.80
N VAL A 88 9.33 -4.53 21.34
CA VAL A 88 8.83 -3.35 20.60
C VAL A 88 8.86 -2.16 21.57
N ARG A 89 9.45 -1.05 21.15
CA ARG A 89 9.64 0.15 21.97
C ARG A 89 8.93 1.33 21.33
N PHE A 90 8.26 2.12 22.15
CA PHE A 90 7.50 3.31 21.73
C PHE A 90 8.08 4.61 22.32
N LEU A 91 7.65 5.75 21.75
CA LEU A 91 8.12 7.07 22.22
C LEU A 91 7.77 7.38 23.67
N ASN A 92 6.64 6.90 24.16
CA ASN A 92 6.21 7.03 25.54
C ASN A 92 7.02 6.18 26.56
N GLY A 93 8.06 5.46 26.06
CA GLY A 93 8.87 4.57 26.88
C GLY A 93 8.29 3.16 27.06
N THR A 94 7.08 2.91 26.63
CA THR A 94 6.45 1.56 26.69
C THR A 94 7.28 0.55 25.92
N ARG A 95 7.37 -0.67 26.49
CA ARG A 95 8.05 -1.82 25.89
C ARG A 95 7.11 -3.01 25.90
N ILE A 96 6.84 -3.58 24.74
CA ILE A 96 5.95 -4.73 24.58
C ILE A 96 6.77 -5.90 24.02
N ARG A 97 6.75 -7.04 24.69
CA ARG A 97 7.27 -8.30 24.13
C ARG A 97 6.20 -8.88 23.20
N ILE A 98 6.58 -9.18 21.97
CA ILE A 98 5.68 -9.87 21.04
C ILE A 98 5.61 -11.32 21.49
N ALA A 99 4.42 -11.76 21.88
CA ALA A 99 4.17 -13.19 22.06
C ALA A 99 4.26 -13.88 20.70
N GLN A 100 4.84 -15.07 20.67
CA GLN A 100 5.05 -15.85 19.44
C GLN A 100 3.75 -16.51 18.95
N ASP A 101 2.59 -15.88 19.16
CA ASP A 101 1.35 -16.33 18.55
C ASP A 101 0.96 -15.38 17.41
N ASP A 102 0.51 -15.96 16.31
CA ASP A 102 0.14 -15.24 15.10
C ASP A 102 -0.98 -14.22 15.35
N ARG A 103 -1.87 -14.47 16.31
CA ARG A 103 -3.00 -13.59 16.61
C ARG A 103 -2.55 -12.26 17.22
N ASN A 104 -1.61 -12.31 18.16
CA ASN A 104 -1.11 -11.10 18.83
C ASN A 104 -0.34 -10.21 17.86
N ILE A 105 0.51 -10.80 17.02
CA ILE A 105 1.26 -10.02 16.03
C ILE A 105 0.34 -9.43 14.96
N ASN A 106 -0.67 -10.17 14.50
CA ASN A 106 -1.63 -9.70 13.52
C ASN A 106 -2.46 -8.52 14.05
N ASN A 107 -2.86 -8.57 15.32
CA ASN A 107 -3.55 -7.47 15.98
C ASN A 107 -2.65 -6.23 16.08
N MET A 108 -1.41 -6.39 16.51
CA MET A 108 -0.44 -5.31 16.60
C MET A 108 -0.14 -4.68 15.23
N MET A 109 -0.06 -5.48 14.16
CA MET A 109 0.10 -4.99 12.79
C MET A 109 -1.09 -4.14 12.34
N ALA A 110 -2.32 -4.57 12.63
CA ALA A 110 -3.52 -3.81 12.31
C ALA A 110 -3.58 -2.48 13.09
N ASP A 111 -3.29 -2.50 14.40
CA ASP A 111 -3.25 -1.29 15.23
C ASP A 111 -2.17 -0.32 14.76
N MET A 112 -1.00 -0.82 14.39
CA MET A 112 0.08 0.01 13.86
C MET A 112 -0.30 0.65 12.53
N LEU A 113 -0.92 -0.08 11.60
CA LEU A 113 -1.42 0.51 10.35
C LEU A 113 -2.53 1.54 10.60
N TYR A 114 -3.41 1.29 11.56
CA TYR A 114 -4.40 2.28 11.97
C TYR A 114 -3.72 3.59 12.42
N ASN A 115 -2.69 3.51 13.28
CA ASN A 115 -1.94 4.66 13.75
C ASN A 115 -1.20 5.39 12.62
N TRP A 116 -0.64 4.64 11.66
CA TRP A 116 -0.10 5.21 10.42
C TRP A 116 -1.16 5.99 9.65
N PHE A 117 -2.36 5.40 9.43
CA PHE A 117 -3.45 6.04 8.70
C PHE A 117 -4.03 7.27 9.41
N THR A 118 -4.01 7.30 10.72
CA THR A 118 -4.51 8.42 11.54
C THR A 118 -3.45 9.48 11.83
N CYS A 119 -2.21 9.32 11.35
CA CYS A 119 -1.06 10.17 11.66
C CYS A 119 -0.72 10.22 13.16
N ASP A 120 -1.07 9.18 13.92
CA ASP A 120 -0.68 9.03 15.32
C ASP A 120 0.67 8.31 15.43
N PHE A 121 1.72 8.97 14.99
CA PHE A 121 3.05 8.37 14.94
C PHE A 121 3.68 8.13 16.30
N ARG A 122 3.15 8.75 17.35
CA ARG A 122 3.61 8.49 18.74
C ARG A 122 3.30 7.07 19.20
N GLN A 123 2.33 6.41 18.55
CA GLN A 123 1.96 5.01 18.77
C GLN A 123 2.65 4.04 17.76
N ILE A 124 3.60 4.53 16.99
CA ILE A 124 4.41 3.70 16.11
C ILE A 124 5.71 3.30 16.82
N ASP A 125 6.18 2.10 16.59
CA ASP A 125 7.44 1.64 17.18
C ASP A 125 8.66 2.43 16.68
N LEU A 126 9.67 2.54 17.54
CA LEU A 126 10.86 3.33 17.27
C LEU A 126 11.65 2.82 16.05
N LEU A 127 11.64 1.50 15.81
CA LEU A 127 12.36 0.93 14.68
C LEU A 127 11.68 1.31 13.37
N SER A 128 10.35 1.22 13.28
CA SER A 128 9.60 1.63 12.08
C SER A 128 9.76 3.13 11.79
N LEU A 129 9.79 3.98 12.82
CA LEU A 129 10.00 5.43 12.66
C LEU A 129 11.44 5.81 12.25
N SER A 130 12.43 4.95 12.48
CA SER A 130 13.84 5.23 12.17
C SER A 130 14.47 4.28 11.14
N ASN A 131 13.65 3.51 10.43
CA ASN A 131 14.11 2.46 9.55
C ASN A 131 14.59 3.02 8.20
N GLU A 132 15.89 2.94 7.95
CA GLU A 132 16.50 3.38 6.68
C GLU A 132 15.96 2.62 5.45
N PHE A 133 15.52 1.37 5.63
CA PHE A 133 14.88 0.62 4.55
C PHE A 133 13.57 1.29 4.08
N ILE A 134 12.74 1.75 5.03
CA ILE A 134 11.53 2.52 4.69
C ILE A 134 11.90 3.81 3.97
N HIS A 135 12.93 4.53 4.46
CA HIS A 135 13.39 5.78 3.88
C HIS A 135 13.87 5.61 2.42
N ILE A 136 14.68 4.60 2.12
CA ILE A 136 15.20 4.36 0.76
C ILE A 136 14.06 4.30 -0.29
N PHE A 137 12.89 3.76 0.09
CA PHE A 137 11.74 3.61 -0.80
C PHE A 137 10.66 4.70 -0.64
N THR A 138 10.90 5.68 0.25
CA THR A 138 10.03 6.86 0.47
C THR A 138 10.84 8.15 0.55
N PRO A 139 11.55 8.53 -0.54
CA PRO A 139 12.42 9.70 -0.56
C PRO A 139 11.67 11.01 -0.30
N GLU A 140 10.37 11.06 -0.48
CA GLU A 140 9.51 12.19 -0.14
C GLU A 140 9.56 12.59 1.34
N HIS A 141 10.09 11.73 2.21
CA HIS A 141 10.30 11.99 3.65
C HIS A 141 11.75 12.32 4.01
N ASP A 142 12.57 12.70 3.04
CA ASP A 142 14.00 13.04 3.25
C ASP A 142 14.21 14.08 4.34
N THR A 143 13.34 15.08 4.45
CA THR A 143 13.43 16.14 5.49
C THR A 143 13.38 15.54 6.89
N TYR A 144 12.46 14.60 7.12
CA TYR A 144 12.34 13.89 8.39
C TYR A 144 13.58 13.01 8.67
N PHE A 145 14.02 12.22 7.70
CA PHE A 145 15.18 11.34 7.89
C PHE A 145 16.49 12.11 7.99
N ASN A 146 16.64 13.26 7.31
CA ASN A 146 17.77 14.15 7.47
C ASN A 146 17.82 14.76 8.88
N CYS A 147 16.66 15.16 9.45
CA CYS A 147 16.56 15.56 10.85
C CYS A 147 17.06 14.45 11.80
N LEU A 148 16.60 13.21 11.60
CA LEU A 148 17.05 12.07 12.41
C LEU A 148 18.57 11.89 12.33
N ARG A 149 19.15 11.91 11.14
CA ARG A 149 20.61 11.76 10.93
C ARG A 149 21.40 12.89 11.58
N GLY A 150 20.96 14.11 11.45
CA GLY A 150 21.63 15.27 12.05
C GLY A 150 21.66 15.27 13.58
N LEU A 151 20.68 14.66 14.23
CA LEU A 151 20.59 14.57 15.69
C LEU A 151 21.09 13.25 16.29
N ARG A 152 21.19 12.18 15.52
CA ARG A 152 21.52 10.80 15.99
C ARG A 152 22.82 10.72 16.75
N MET A 153 23.81 11.50 16.35
CA MET A 153 25.13 11.52 17.02
C MET A 153 25.11 12.30 18.35
N LYS A 154 24.06 13.11 18.61
CA LYS A 154 24.01 14.07 19.73
C LYS A 154 23.00 13.69 20.82
N SER A 155 22.09 12.74 20.55
CA SER A 155 21.04 12.39 21.50
C SER A 155 20.56 10.94 21.38
N ALA A 156 19.92 10.44 22.45
CA ALA A 156 19.29 9.11 22.42
C ALA A 156 18.19 9.04 21.36
N LEU A 157 17.97 7.85 20.76
CA LEU A 157 17.03 7.62 19.66
C LEU A 157 15.62 8.17 19.95
N ILE A 158 15.09 7.93 21.15
CA ILE A 158 13.75 8.45 21.54
C ILE A 158 13.70 9.97 21.42
N ARG A 159 14.67 10.68 21.98
CA ARG A 159 14.73 12.16 21.91
C ARG A 159 14.94 12.66 20.48
N THR A 160 15.70 11.93 19.68
CA THR A 160 15.93 12.25 18.27
C THR A 160 14.62 12.16 17.48
N ILE A 161 13.89 11.06 17.62
CA ILE A 161 12.61 10.86 16.94
C ILE A 161 11.59 11.92 17.40
N ASP A 162 11.44 12.12 18.72
CA ASP A 162 10.48 13.06 19.27
C ASP A 162 10.68 14.49 18.74
N LYS A 163 11.94 14.93 18.59
CA LYS A 163 12.26 16.24 18.02
C LYS A 163 11.93 16.38 16.54
N CYS A 164 12.05 15.31 15.77
CA CYS A 164 11.84 15.33 14.32
C CYS A 164 10.41 14.98 13.91
N LEU A 165 9.63 14.36 14.78
CA LEU A 165 8.35 13.72 14.47
C LEU A 165 7.31 14.70 13.88
N HIS A 166 7.31 15.95 14.35
CA HIS A 166 6.40 16.99 13.83
C HIS A 166 6.48 17.14 12.31
N ILE A 167 7.66 16.96 11.70
CA ILE A 167 7.86 17.04 10.24
C ILE A 167 7.01 15.99 9.53
N LEU A 168 7.00 14.77 10.06
CA LEU A 168 6.22 13.66 9.49
C LEU A 168 4.72 13.84 9.76
N GLU A 169 4.36 14.29 10.99
CA GLU A 169 2.97 14.55 11.39
C GLU A 169 2.32 15.63 10.52
N GLU A 170 3.01 16.74 10.27
CA GLU A 170 2.50 17.84 9.43
C GLU A 170 2.26 17.34 8.01
N ARG A 171 3.22 16.66 7.40
CA ARG A 171 3.04 16.11 6.06
C ARG A 171 1.86 15.15 5.95
N CYS A 172 1.67 14.29 6.94
CA CYS A 172 0.56 13.35 6.97
C CYS A 172 -0.80 14.07 7.11
N LYS A 173 -0.86 15.09 7.97
CA LYS A 173 -2.10 15.84 8.24
C LYS A 173 -2.59 16.66 7.04
N ILE A 174 -1.67 17.26 6.27
CA ILE A 174 -2.01 18.07 5.10
C ILE A 174 -2.12 17.28 3.80
N ALA A 175 -1.89 15.97 3.85
CA ALA A 175 -1.89 15.12 2.66
C ALA A 175 -3.26 15.02 1.99
N ASN A 176 -3.29 15.02 0.66
CA ASN A 176 -4.48 14.82 -0.15
C ASN A 176 -5.03 13.39 -0.04
N SER A 177 -4.14 12.43 0.12
CA SER A 177 -4.47 11.02 0.40
C SER A 177 -3.37 10.35 1.22
N ARG A 178 -3.68 9.22 1.86
CA ARG A 178 -2.73 8.40 2.60
C ARG A 178 -2.66 7.02 1.99
N ILE A 179 -1.48 6.63 1.53
CA ILE A 179 -1.27 5.41 0.75
C ILE A 179 -0.20 4.57 1.44
N TYR A 180 -0.52 3.35 1.80
CA TYR A 180 0.45 2.42 2.38
C TYR A 180 0.50 1.13 1.59
N LYS A 181 1.71 0.59 1.44
CA LYS A 181 1.95 -0.66 0.75
C LYS A 181 2.60 -1.65 1.69
N THR A 182 2.01 -2.83 1.85
CA THR A 182 2.59 -3.90 2.66
C THR A 182 2.42 -5.27 2.02
N ILE A 183 3.35 -6.17 2.32
CA ILE A 183 3.32 -7.59 1.98
C ILE A 183 3.24 -8.46 3.25
N ARG A 184 2.93 -7.86 4.40
CA ARG A 184 3.12 -8.48 5.71
C ARG A 184 1.83 -8.67 6.49
N LEU A 185 0.75 -8.00 6.12
CA LEU A 185 -0.53 -8.08 6.80
C LEU A 185 -1.39 -9.20 6.18
N PRO A 186 -1.90 -10.16 6.95
CA PRO A 186 -2.91 -11.10 6.47
C PRO A 186 -4.24 -10.39 6.18
N MET A 187 -4.97 -10.87 5.18
CA MET A 187 -6.28 -10.28 4.81
C MET A 187 -7.30 -10.35 5.95
N ALA A 188 -7.27 -11.39 6.78
CA ALA A 188 -8.09 -11.49 7.98
C ALA A 188 -7.99 -10.26 8.90
N SER A 189 -6.79 -9.65 9.00
CA SER A 189 -6.56 -8.48 9.86
C SER A 189 -7.07 -7.17 9.25
N VAL A 190 -7.41 -7.17 7.97
CA VAL A 190 -7.92 -5.98 7.26
C VAL A 190 -9.31 -5.58 7.76
N SER A 191 -10.13 -6.54 8.24
CA SER A 191 -11.45 -6.25 8.83
C SER A 191 -11.39 -5.17 9.90
N LYS A 192 -10.42 -5.26 10.82
CA LYS A 192 -10.22 -4.28 11.90
C LYS A 192 -9.90 -2.87 11.41
N LEU A 193 -9.19 -2.78 10.28
CA LEU A 193 -8.92 -1.49 9.66
C LEU A 193 -10.17 -0.93 8.97
N LEU A 194 -10.93 -1.77 8.27
CA LEU A 194 -12.16 -1.37 7.60
C LEU A 194 -13.23 -0.90 8.58
N GLU A 195 -13.34 -1.52 9.74
CA GLU A 195 -14.25 -1.10 10.82
C GLU A 195 -13.92 0.30 11.34
N ARG A 196 -12.64 0.58 11.56
CA ARG A 196 -12.14 1.80 12.21
C ARG A 196 -11.89 2.97 11.26
N LEU A 197 -11.67 2.69 9.96
CA LEU A 197 -11.29 3.67 8.94
C LEU A 197 -12.32 3.69 7.79
N PRO A 198 -13.41 4.47 7.88
CA PRO A 198 -14.48 4.47 6.89
C PRO A 198 -14.03 4.83 5.46
N SER A 199 -13.01 5.68 5.31
CA SER A 199 -12.46 6.09 4.00
C SER A 199 -11.42 5.13 3.42
N LEU A 200 -11.05 4.05 4.14
CA LEU A 200 -10.04 3.11 3.68
C LEU A 200 -10.55 2.27 2.51
N LYS A 201 -9.79 2.24 1.43
CA LYS A 201 -9.93 1.29 0.32
C LYS A 201 -8.72 0.37 0.26
N VAL A 202 -8.96 -0.89 -0.06
CA VAL A 202 -7.92 -1.94 -0.08
C VAL A 202 -7.79 -2.51 -1.48
N VAL A 203 -6.58 -2.50 -1.99
CA VAL A 203 -6.20 -3.13 -3.26
C VAL A 203 -5.43 -4.41 -2.94
N HIS A 204 -6.06 -5.57 -3.15
CA HIS A 204 -5.44 -6.87 -2.97
C HIS A 204 -4.78 -7.32 -4.27
N LEU A 205 -3.46 -7.25 -4.32
CA LEU A 205 -2.69 -7.59 -5.51
C LEU A 205 -2.35 -9.09 -5.55
N ILE A 206 -2.82 -9.75 -6.59
CA ILE A 206 -2.55 -11.16 -6.89
C ILE A 206 -1.60 -11.27 -8.07
N ARG A 207 -0.73 -12.26 -8.05
CA ARG A 207 0.16 -12.66 -9.13
C ARG A 207 0.29 -14.18 -9.15
N ASP A 208 0.64 -14.77 -10.30
CA ASP A 208 0.95 -16.20 -10.41
C ASP A 208 1.99 -16.62 -9.36
N PRO A 209 1.67 -17.54 -8.43
CA PRO A 209 2.59 -17.94 -7.37
C PRO A 209 3.90 -18.54 -7.92
N ARG A 210 3.89 -19.16 -9.10
CA ARG A 210 5.10 -19.63 -9.79
C ARG A 210 6.03 -18.48 -10.16
N ALA A 211 5.46 -17.36 -10.63
CA ALA A 211 6.20 -16.14 -10.92
C ALA A 211 6.76 -15.48 -9.66
N ILE A 212 5.98 -15.44 -8.58
CA ILE A 212 6.39 -14.90 -7.28
C ILE A 212 7.59 -15.68 -6.76
N LEU A 213 7.46 -17.00 -6.62
CA LEU A 213 8.45 -17.87 -6.02
C LEU A 213 9.72 -17.99 -6.88
N GLN A 214 9.58 -18.06 -8.22
CA GLN A 214 10.71 -18.00 -9.13
C GLN A 214 11.47 -16.67 -9.01
N SER A 215 10.76 -15.54 -8.88
CA SER A 215 11.41 -14.24 -8.68
C SER A 215 12.13 -14.15 -7.33
N GLN A 216 11.59 -14.72 -6.27
CA GLN A 216 12.26 -14.78 -4.97
C GLN A 216 13.57 -15.61 -5.03
N LEU A 217 13.55 -16.74 -5.74
CA LEU A 217 14.76 -17.56 -5.95
C LEU A 217 15.85 -16.81 -6.72
N VAL A 218 15.48 -16.15 -7.82
CA VAL A 218 16.44 -15.43 -8.68
C VAL A 218 17.07 -14.25 -7.94
N GLU A 219 16.33 -13.56 -7.11
CA GLU A 219 16.82 -12.43 -6.32
C GLU A 219 17.50 -12.85 -5.01
N GLY A 220 17.65 -14.15 -4.75
CA GLY A 220 18.27 -14.65 -3.52
C GLY A 220 17.47 -14.43 -2.25
N LEU A 221 16.16 -14.13 -2.38
CA LEU A 221 15.24 -13.89 -1.27
C LEU A 221 14.63 -15.18 -0.73
N ALA A 222 14.66 -16.26 -1.52
CA ALA A 222 14.23 -17.58 -1.11
C ALA A 222 15.43 -18.54 -1.07
N ASP A 223 15.58 -19.25 0.06
CA ASP A 223 16.56 -20.31 0.23
C ASP A 223 16.16 -21.54 -0.59
N LYS A 224 17.07 -22.05 -1.41
CA LYS A 224 16.85 -23.23 -2.26
C LYS A 224 16.54 -24.49 -1.43
N ILE A 225 17.17 -24.66 -0.26
CA ILE A 225 16.98 -25.82 0.62
C ILE A 225 15.59 -25.75 1.27
N LYS A 226 15.13 -24.55 1.63
CA LYS A 226 13.83 -24.30 2.26
C LYS A 226 12.72 -24.00 1.27
N PHE A 227 12.96 -24.13 -0.05
CA PHE A 227 12.02 -23.66 -1.08
C PHE A 227 10.65 -24.32 -1.01
N SER A 228 10.58 -25.61 -0.68
CA SER A 228 9.30 -26.29 -0.48
C SER A 228 8.47 -25.68 0.67
N ASN A 229 9.12 -25.40 1.81
CA ASN A 229 8.46 -24.75 2.95
C ASN A 229 8.01 -23.34 2.61
N ILE A 230 8.86 -22.56 1.93
CA ILE A 230 8.52 -21.20 1.48
C ILE A 230 7.35 -21.24 0.51
N SER A 231 7.32 -22.21 -0.42
CA SER A 231 6.22 -22.40 -1.35
C SER A 231 4.92 -22.73 -0.62
N ASN A 232 4.97 -23.66 0.34
CA ASN A 232 3.82 -24.02 1.15
C ASN A 232 3.26 -22.81 1.91
N LEU A 233 4.11 -22.09 2.64
CA LEU A 233 3.70 -20.89 3.39
C LEU A 233 3.08 -19.83 2.49
N THR A 234 3.71 -19.55 1.33
CA THR A 234 3.21 -18.56 0.39
C THR A 234 1.84 -18.96 -0.18
N CYS A 235 1.68 -20.22 -0.60
CA CYS A 235 0.42 -20.69 -1.18
C CYS A 235 -0.71 -20.76 -0.13
N THR A 236 -0.40 -21.20 1.09
CA THR A 236 -1.36 -21.21 2.21
C THR A 236 -1.81 -19.79 2.55
N GLN A 237 -0.88 -18.84 2.66
CA GLN A 237 -1.23 -17.44 2.91
C GLN A 237 -2.11 -16.89 1.79
N MET A 238 -1.73 -17.09 0.52
CA MET A 238 -2.52 -16.63 -0.63
C MET A 238 -3.93 -17.23 -0.63
N HIS A 239 -4.06 -18.51 -0.28
CA HIS A 239 -5.35 -19.20 -0.20
C HIS A 239 -6.24 -18.59 0.88
N ASN A 240 -5.71 -18.44 2.10
CA ASN A 240 -6.43 -17.84 3.22
C ASN A 240 -6.85 -16.39 2.89
N ASP A 241 -5.93 -15.57 2.37
CA ASP A 241 -6.21 -14.19 2.00
C ASP A 241 -7.31 -14.06 0.93
N VAL A 242 -7.41 -15.02 0.01
CA VAL A 242 -8.46 -15.05 -1.02
C VAL A 242 -9.82 -15.40 -0.41
N ILE A 243 -9.86 -16.33 0.54
CA ILE A 243 -11.10 -16.70 1.26
C ILE A 243 -11.58 -15.50 2.08
N ASP A 244 -10.68 -14.89 2.87
CA ASP A 244 -11.00 -13.73 3.70
C ASP A 244 -11.47 -12.54 2.83
N MET A 245 -10.81 -12.31 1.69
CA MET A 245 -11.20 -11.28 0.75
C MET A 245 -12.65 -11.43 0.26
N LYS A 246 -13.10 -12.68 -0.05
CA LYS A 246 -14.48 -12.94 -0.48
C LYS A 246 -15.48 -12.52 0.60
N SER A 247 -15.21 -12.85 1.85
CA SER A 247 -16.04 -12.45 2.98
C SER A 247 -16.06 -10.93 3.18
N LEU A 248 -14.88 -10.29 3.12
CA LEU A 248 -14.76 -8.85 3.33
C LEU A 248 -15.44 -8.01 2.24
N VAL A 249 -15.42 -8.45 0.98
CA VAL A 249 -16.12 -7.76 -0.12
C VAL A 249 -17.62 -7.70 0.12
N VAL A 250 -18.21 -8.76 0.68
CA VAL A 250 -19.63 -8.81 1.04
C VAL A 250 -19.94 -7.85 2.19
N ASN A 251 -19.10 -7.85 3.23
CA ASN A 251 -19.33 -7.04 4.43
C ASN A 251 -18.99 -5.54 4.22
N TYR A 252 -18.09 -5.24 3.28
CA TYR A 252 -17.63 -3.86 3.00
C TYR A 252 -17.69 -3.55 1.50
N PRO A 253 -18.90 -3.45 0.91
CA PRO A 253 -19.07 -3.26 -0.52
C PRO A 253 -18.39 -1.97 -1.01
N GLY A 254 -17.73 -2.06 -2.16
CA GLY A 254 -17.03 -0.93 -2.80
C GLY A 254 -15.73 -0.48 -2.11
N ARG A 255 -15.27 -1.18 -1.05
CA ARG A 255 -14.06 -0.81 -0.30
C ARG A 255 -12.86 -1.72 -0.56
N LEU A 256 -13.05 -2.87 -1.21
CA LEU A 256 -11.97 -3.80 -1.55
C LEU A 256 -12.03 -4.11 -3.05
N GLN A 257 -10.87 -4.10 -3.68
CA GLN A 257 -10.71 -4.53 -5.07
C GLN A 257 -9.52 -5.47 -5.21
N ARG A 258 -9.74 -6.58 -5.91
CA ARG A 258 -8.65 -7.46 -6.33
C ARG A 258 -8.02 -6.93 -7.62
N LEU A 259 -6.70 -6.93 -7.67
CA LEU A 259 -5.91 -6.54 -8.83
C LEU A 259 -5.04 -7.73 -9.24
N VAL A 260 -5.07 -8.12 -10.51
CA VAL A 260 -4.18 -9.15 -11.07
C VAL A 260 -2.99 -8.47 -11.74
N TYR A 261 -1.78 -8.80 -11.29
CA TYR A 261 -0.55 -8.20 -11.79
C TYR A 261 -0.39 -8.37 -13.31
N GLU A 262 -0.69 -9.53 -13.84
CA GLU A 262 -0.58 -9.82 -15.27
C GLU A 262 -1.52 -8.94 -16.11
N ASN A 263 -2.73 -8.66 -15.61
CA ASN A 263 -3.64 -7.70 -16.26
C ASN A 263 -3.05 -6.29 -16.28
N LEU A 264 -2.53 -5.84 -15.14
CA LEU A 264 -1.88 -4.53 -15.03
C LEU A 264 -0.65 -4.45 -15.97
N ALA A 265 0.11 -5.53 -16.07
CA ALA A 265 1.33 -5.56 -16.88
C ALA A 265 1.05 -5.57 -18.39
N VAL A 266 -0.04 -6.21 -18.83
CA VAL A 266 -0.43 -6.33 -20.25
C VAL A 266 -1.27 -5.15 -20.72
N HIS A 267 -2.17 -4.65 -19.87
CA HIS A 267 -3.09 -3.55 -20.17
C HIS A 267 -2.94 -2.40 -19.17
N PRO A 268 -1.72 -1.80 -19.04
CA PRO A 268 -1.42 -0.92 -17.92
C PRO A 268 -2.34 0.30 -17.82
N ILE A 269 -2.66 0.95 -18.95
CA ILE A 269 -3.51 2.15 -18.96
C ILE A 269 -4.95 1.81 -18.59
N GLU A 270 -5.52 0.79 -19.22
CA GLU A 270 -6.92 0.40 -18.97
C GLU A 270 -7.11 -0.04 -17.52
N VAL A 271 -6.22 -0.88 -17.01
CA VAL A 271 -6.29 -1.39 -15.64
C VAL A 271 -6.05 -0.27 -14.63
N SER A 272 -5.13 0.65 -14.91
CA SER A 272 -4.90 1.82 -14.05
C SER A 272 -6.11 2.77 -14.04
N LYS A 273 -6.80 2.99 -15.17
CA LYS A 273 -8.05 3.77 -15.20
C LYS A 273 -9.12 3.15 -14.31
N LYS A 274 -9.32 1.82 -14.37
CA LYS A 274 -10.25 1.09 -13.50
C LYS A 274 -9.85 1.21 -12.01
N LEU A 275 -8.56 1.11 -11.72
CA LEU A 275 -8.03 1.26 -10.36
C LEU A 275 -8.28 2.66 -9.79
N TYR A 276 -8.01 3.70 -10.57
CA TYR A 276 -8.26 5.08 -10.18
C TYR A 276 -9.75 5.37 -9.97
N ASN A 277 -10.63 4.81 -10.84
CA ASN A 277 -12.08 4.89 -10.64
C ASN A 277 -12.51 4.23 -9.33
N PHE A 278 -11.99 3.03 -9.03
CA PHE A 278 -12.22 2.38 -7.74
C PHE A 278 -11.78 3.25 -6.56
N LEU A 279 -10.63 3.90 -6.66
CA LEU A 279 -10.08 4.77 -5.60
C LEU A 279 -10.80 6.12 -5.50
N ASN A 280 -11.72 6.44 -6.41
CA ASN A 280 -12.34 7.76 -6.58
C ASN A 280 -11.30 8.86 -6.83
N ALA A 281 -10.21 8.52 -7.53
CA ALA A 281 -9.13 9.41 -7.87
C ALA A 281 -9.18 9.80 -9.35
N ARG A 282 -8.64 10.97 -9.69
CA ARG A 282 -8.61 11.46 -11.05
C ARG A 282 -7.48 10.82 -11.85
N PHE A 283 -7.82 10.18 -12.99
CA PHE A 283 -6.85 9.68 -13.95
C PHE A 283 -6.71 10.72 -15.07
N ASP A 284 -5.64 11.47 -15.08
CA ASP A 284 -5.35 12.50 -16.08
C ASP A 284 -4.16 12.12 -16.99
N ARG A 285 -3.78 13.02 -17.89
CA ARG A 285 -2.68 12.80 -18.83
C ARG A 285 -1.32 12.62 -18.14
N ASN A 286 -1.09 13.24 -16.98
CA ASN A 286 0.16 13.09 -16.23
C ASN A 286 0.27 11.69 -15.67
N VAL A 287 -0.82 11.21 -15.06
CA VAL A 287 -0.91 9.82 -14.57
C VAL A 287 -0.73 8.83 -15.71
N GLU A 288 -1.39 9.04 -16.86
CA GLU A 288 -1.26 8.18 -18.03
C GLU A 288 0.19 8.15 -18.54
N GLY A 289 0.84 9.32 -18.66
CA GLY A 289 2.25 9.43 -19.03
C GLY A 289 3.18 8.70 -18.06
N PHE A 290 2.93 8.81 -16.75
CA PHE A 290 3.72 8.12 -15.73
C PHE A 290 3.52 6.60 -15.75
N VAL A 291 2.28 6.11 -15.94
CA VAL A 291 2.01 4.68 -16.12
C VAL A 291 2.76 4.13 -17.33
N ASN A 292 2.71 4.84 -18.47
CA ASN A 292 3.49 4.47 -19.66
C ASN A 292 5.00 4.43 -19.37
N TYR A 293 5.53 5.45 -18.68
CA TYR A 293 6.94 5.47 -18.29
C TYR A 293 7.33 4.27 -17.43
N LEU A 294 6.52 3.90 -16.44
CA LEU A 294 6.81 2.76 -15.56
C LEU A 294 6.73 1.41 -16.29
N THR A 295 5.90 1.29 -17.34
CA THR A 295 5.59 0.01 -17.97
C THR A 295 6.28 -0.23 -19.30
N THR A 296 6.72 0.82 -19.99
CA THR A 296 7.39 0.75 -21.29
C THR A 296 8.65 1.63 -21.42
N GLY A 297 8.93 2.46 -20.40
CA GLY A 297 10.07 3.38 -20.41
C GLY A 297 11.42 2.68 -20.22
N PRO A 298 12.52 3.43 -20.17
CA PRO A 298 13.87 2.89 -20.04
C PRO A 298 14.05 2.15 -18.72
N VAL A 299 14.79 1.04 -18.77
CA VAL A 299 15.06 0.20 -17.58
C VAL A 299 15.91 0.97 -16.57
N SER A 300 15.42 1.13 -15.36
CA SER A 300 16.19 1.70 -14.27
C SER A 300 17.18 0.69 -13.69
N LYS A 301 18.42 1.13 -13.45
CA LYS A 301 19.52 0.29 -12.94
C LYS A 301 19.51 0.24 -11.40
N CYS A 302 18.46 -0.27 -10.81
CA CYS A 302 18.44 -0.54 -9.36
C CYS A 302 17.67 -1.82 -9.03
N ASN A 303 18.02 -2.47 -7.90
CA ASN A 303 17.48 -3.77 -7.53
C ASN A 303 15.96 -3.76 -7.27
N TYR A 304 15.41 -2.64 -6.83
CA TYR A 304 14.00 -2.51 -6.45
C TYR A 304 13.23 -1.49 -7.30
N CYS A 305 13.83 -0.95 -8.38
CA CYS A 305 13.14 -0.05 -9.29
C CYS A 305 11.92 -0.72 -9.91
N THR A 306 10.86 0.04 -10.05
CA THR A 306 9.59 -0.41 -10.63
C THR A 306 9.60 -0.30 -12.15
N ASN A 307 10.36 0.65 -12.73
CA ASN A 307 10.56 0.72 -14.16
C ASN A 307 11.56 -0.35 -14.64
N ARG A 308 11.03 -1.39 -15.25
CA ARG A 308 11.77 -2.55 -15.77
C ARG A 308 11.66 -2.68 -17.28
N GLY A 309 11.31 -1.61 -18.00
CA GLY A 309 11.03 -1.65 -19.44
C GLY A 309 9.69 -2.31 -19.73
N ASN A 310 9.66 -3.31 -20.59
CA ASN A 310 8.43 -3.97 -20.99
C ASN A 310 7.79 -4.77 -19.85
N SER A 311 6.70 -4.24 -19.27
CA SER A 311 5.97 -4.86 -18.16
C SER A 311 5.36 -6.21 -18.51
N SER A 312 4.80 -6.33 -19.74
CA SER A 312 4.21 -7.57 -20.24
C SER A 312 5.26 -8.69 -20.32
N TYR A 313 6.44 -8.39 -20.92
CA TYR A 313 7.54 -9.35 -20.91
C TYR A 313 7.96 -9.76 -19.49
N ASN A 314 8.07 -8.79 -18.58
CA ASN A 314 8.48 -9.05 -17.20
C ASN A 314 7.45 -9.88 -16.41
N ALA A 315 6.16 -9.79 -16.73
CA ALA A 315 5.13 -10.60 -16.10
C ALA A 315 5.32 -12.11 -16.39
N PHE A 316 5.77 -12.46 -17.60
CA PHE A 316 5.82 -13.85 -18.08
C PHE A 316 7.24 -14.41 -18.29
N LYS A 317 8.31 -13.62 -18.14
CA LYS A 317 9.70 -14.10 -18.37
C LYS A 317 10.09 -15.30 -17.51
N TRP A 318 9.47 -15.46 -16.33
CA TRP A 318 9.70 -16.57 -15.41
C TRP A 318 9.41 -17.94 -16.05
N ILE A 319 8.46 -18.00 -17.00
CA ILE A 319 8.13 -19.22 -17.74
C ILE A 319 9.36 -19.80 -18.45
N LYS A 320 10.24 -18.92 -18.97
CA LYS A 320 11.48 -19.35 -19.65
C LYS A 320 12.53 -19.85 -18.66
N THR A 321 12.55 -19.36 -17.44
CA THR A 321 13.64 -19.56 -16.47
C THR A 321 13.35 -20.57 -15.37
N ILE A 322 12.08 -20.86 -15.08
CA ILE A 322 11.70 -21.83 -14.05
C ILE A 322 12.20 -23.23 -14.39
N ARG A 323 12.78 -23.92 -13.42
CA ARG A 323 13.26 -25.31 -13.58
C ARG A 323 12.12 -26.31 -13.28
N PRO A 324 12.14 -27.52 -13.89
CA PRO A 324 11.10 -28.54 -13.66
C PRO A 324 10.88 -28.86 -12.17
N THR A 325 11.95 -28.96 -11.39
CA THR A 325 11.89 -29.25 -9.95
C THR A 325 11.12 -28.17 -9.20
N TYR A 326 11.44 -26.90 -9.43
CA TYR A 326 10.76 -25.78 -8.75
C TYR A 326 9.30 -25.64 -9.20
N HIS A 327 9.03 -25.82 -10.49
CA HIS A 327 7.67 -25.84 -11.00
C HIS A 327 6.82 -26.90 -10.28
N ARG A 328 7.33 -28.15 -10.17
CA ARG A 328 6.63 -29.24 -9.48
C ARG A 328 6.35 -28.92 -8.00
N ILE A 329 7.34 -28.36 -7.29
CA ILE A 329 7.18 -27.98 -5.88
C ILE A 329 6.07 -26.94 -5.73
N VAL A 330 6.09 -25.89 -6.54
CA VAL A 330 5.06 -24.84 -6.46
C VAL A 330 3.69 -25.40 -6.82
N ASP A 331 3.57 -26.17 -7.89
CA ASP A 331 2.30 -26.78 -8.31
C ASP A 331 1.73 -27.75 -7.26
N GLN A 332 2.59 -28.43 -6.51
CA GLN A 332 2.16 -29.29 -5.41
C GLN A 332 1.49 -28.49 -4.30
N HIS A 333 2.04 -27.35 -3.90
CA HIS A 333 1.54 -26.54 -2.79
C HIS A 333 0.44 -25.56 -3.19
N CYS A 334 0.45 -25.08 -4.43
CA CYS A 334 -0.48 -24.05 -4.92
C CYS A 334 -1.67 -24.62 -5.73
N ARG A 335 -1.83 -25.93 -5.85
CA ARG A 335 -2.85 -26.56 -6.70
C ARG A 335 -4.26 -26.00 -6.47
N GLU A 336 -4.65 -25.88 -5.21
CA GLU A 336 -6.01 -25.47 -4.84
C GLU A 336 -6.30 -24.02 -5.14
N ILE A 337 -5.27 -23.16 -4.99
CA ILE A 337 -5.47 -21.73 -5.19
C ILE A 337 -5.54 -21.33 -6.66
N TYR A 338 -4.95 -22.05 -7.60
CA TYR A 338 -4.92 -21.63 -9.01
C TYR A 338 -6.29 -21.26 -9.56
N ARG A 339 -7.29 -22.11 -9.32
CA ARG A 339 -8.66 -21.86 -9.79
C ARG A 339 -9.28 -20.62 -9.14
N GLU A 340 -8.99 -20.39 -7.86
CA GLU A 340 -9.52 -19.28 -7.09
C GLU A 340 -8.99 -17.91 -7.53
N ILE A 341 -7.78 -17.91 -8.08
CA ILE A 341 -7.10 -16.68 -8.53
C ILE A 341 -7.01 -16.54 -10.06
N GLY A 342 -7.65 -17.46 -10.81
CA GLY A 342 -7.75 -17.37 -12.25
C GLY A 342 -6.55 -17.90 -13.04
N TYR A 343 -5.72 -18.77 -12.44
CA TYR A 343 -4.60 -19.39 -13.10
C TYR A 343 -4.89 -20.85 -13.46
N ARG A 344 -4.14 -21.38 -14.41
CA ARG A 344 -4.22 -22.79 -14.81
C ARG A 344 -3.07 -23.57 -14.21
N GLN A 345 -3.37 -24.74 -13.69
CA GLN A 345 -2.36 -25.76 -13.45
C GLN A 345 -1.96 -26.35 -14.80
N LEU A 346 -0.70 -26.26 -15.16
CA LEU A 346 -0.16 -26.76 -16.41
C LEU A 346 0.97 -27.73 -16.14
N SER A 347 1.11 -28.79 -16.95
CA SER A 347 2.34 -29.57 -16.94
C SER A 347 3.54 -28.69 -17.31
N PHE A 348 4.75 -29.12 -16.95
CA PHE A 348 5.95 -28.36 -17.30
C PHE A 348 6.11 -28.18 -18.82
N ASN A 349 5.78 -29.21 -19.60
CA ASN A 349 5.84 -29.14 -21.06
C ASN A 349 4.80 -28.18 -21.64
N ASP A 350 3.56 -28.22 -21.13
CA ASP A 350 2.51 -27.28 -21.50
C ASP A 350 2.88 -25.84 -21.15
N LEU A 351 3.49 -25.63 -19.99
CA LEU A 351 4.00 -24.32 -19.59
C LEU A 351 5.07 -23.82 -20.57
N LYS A 352 6.02 -24.66 -20.97
CA LYS A 352 7.10 -24.30 -21.90
C LYS A 352 6.61 -24.07 -23.33
N SER A 353 5.52 -24.71 -23.75
CA SER A 353 4.89 -24.46 -25.04
C SER A 353 4.15 -23.12 -25.14
N ARG A 354 4.30 -22.25 -24.14
CA ARG A 354 3.70 -20.91 -24.03
C ARG A 354 2.17 -20.91 -24.01
N LYS A 355 1.53 -21.98 -23.55
CA LYS A 355 0.10 -21.95 -23.28
C LYS A 355 -0.19 -20.88 -22.23
N ASN A 356 -1.30 -20.20 -22.41
CA ASN A 356 -1.73 -19.18 -21.46
C ASN A 356 -1.97 -19.80 -20.07
N THR A 357 -1.19 -19.34 -19.07
CA THR A 357 -1.25 -19.84 -17.69
C THR A 357 -2.38 -19.19 -16.90
N TRP A 358 -2.97 -18.15 -17.44
CA TRP A 358 -3.91 -17.28 -16.77
C TRP A 358 -5.18 -17.09 -17.62
N ASN A 359 -6.34 -17.08 -16.96
CA ASN A 359 -7.63 -16.88 -17.61
C ASN A 359 -8.32 -15.64 -17.01
N PRO A 360 -8.33 -14.49 -17.70
CA PRO A 360 -8.93 -13.27 -17.21
C PRO A 360 -10.44 -13.42 -16.93
N ASN A 361 -11.14 -14.29 -17.66
CA ASN A 361 -12.58 -14.50 -17.48
C ASN A 361 -12.93 -15.28 -16.21
N ALA A 362 -12.07 -16.20 -15.76
CA ALA A 362 -12.25 -16.89 -14.48
C ALA A 362 -12.16 -15.92 -13.29
N TYR A 363 -11.32 -14.92 -13.43
CA TYR A 363 -11.16 -13.85 -12.44
C TYR A 363 -12.39 -12.92 -12.37
N GLN A 364 -12.93 -12.52 -13.52
CA GLN A 364 -14.11 -11.65 -13.55
C GLN A 364 -15.34 -12.30 -12.93
N ARG A 365 -15.51 -13.61 -13.03
CA ARG A 365 -16.61 -14.35 -12.40
C ARG A 365 -16.52 -14.40 -10.87
N SER A 366 -15.34 -14.27 -10.30
CA SER A 366 -15.14 -14.29 -8.83
C SER A 366 -15.21 -12.90 -8.17
N VAL A 367 -15.27 -11.83 -8.95
CA VAL A 367 -15.28 -10.42 -8.49
C VAL A 367 -16.56 -9.68 -8.89
N SER A 368 -17.39 -10.26 -9.75
CA SER A 368 -18.74 -9.76 -10.01
C SER A 368 -19.67 -10.18 -8.89
N LEU A 369 -19.44 -9.64 -7.72
CA LEU A 369 -20.36 -9.59 -6.61
C LEU A 369 -20.58 -8.13 -6.25
#